data_59de02f3ec37afc180cf70d6f0253b94
#
_entry.id   59de02f3ec37afc180cf70d6f0253b94
#
_cell.length_a   1.000
_cell.length_b   1.000
_cell.length_c   1.000
_cell.angle_alpha   90.00
_cell.angle_beta   90.00
_cell.angle_gamma   90.00
#
_symmetry.space_group_name_H-M   'P 1'
#
loop_
_entity.id
_entity.type
_entity.pdbx_description
1 polymer ?
#
loop_
_entity_poly.entity_id
_entity_poly.type
_entity_poly.pdbx_seq_one_letter_code
_entity_poly.pdbx_strand_id
1 'polypeptide(L)'
;MPNATITVIDAKKEHHFQPGFTLVGAGVWSPAQVTERNVDYMPRGVEWIEAAVAEFDPDANSVVTATGQRFEYDFLMVATGLKLNYEAIEGMDVSLIGRDGIASIYAGPEQANASAAAIDRFIETGGVGLLGRPAGEMKCAGAPLKITFITDDKARRRGRRGAVELVYNAHNPAVFSVTPVNDKVTEMFADRDIAVNYSHILKAIEPGAKQATYATDIGDVTLDYDFIHVVPPMRAPDAVLASPLPWQDGALAADGWIEADKATLRHPRYPNVFAVGDIAGVPRGKTAASVKWQVPVVVDNIVAETAGRTPQAVYNGYTSCPMVTGIGKAMLIEFDYDGNLIPSFPFIDPLKELWVSWLIEEKGLLGAYRAMLRGRA
;
A
#
# COMPACT_ATOMS: atom_id res chain seq x y z
N MET A 1 10.36 -13.16 25.73
CA MET A 1 11.81 -13.12 26.09
C MET A 1 11.94 -12.35 27.41
N PRO A 2 12.16 -13.00 28.54
CA PRO A 2 12.09 -12.33 29.86
C PRO A 2 13.18 -11.29 30.12
N ASN A 3 14.26 -11.25 29.35
CA ASN A 3 15.40 -10.36 29.54
C ASN A 3 15.74 -9.52 28.28
N ALA A 4 14.79 -9.39 27.34
CA ALA A 4 15.03 -8.59 26.15
C ALA A 4 14.71 -7.11 26.41
N THR A 5 15.61 -6.22 26.04
CA THR A 5 15.31 -4.80 25.88
C THR A 5 14.78 -4.59 24.47
N ILE A 6 13.64 -3.94 24.33
CA ILE A 6 13.02 -3.63 23.05
C ILE A 6 12.99 -2.11 22.92
N THR A 7 13.63 -1.61 21.87
CA THR A 7 13.62 -0.19 21.51
C THR A 7 12.91 -0.02 20.17
N VAL A 8 11.92 0.87 20.10
CA VAL A 8 11.25 1.29 18.88
C VAL A 8 11.74 2.69 18.50
N ILE A 9 12.26 2.85 17.30
CA ILE A 9 12.70 4.15 16.78
C ILE A 9 11.69 4.56 15.68
N ASP A 10 10.88 5.58 15.95
CA ASP A 10 9.92 6.15 15.00
C ASP A 10 9.68 7.63 15.33
N ALA A 11 9.89 8.50 14.34
CA ALA A 11 9.67 9.94 14.48
C ALA A 11 8.19 10.34 14.50
N LYS A 12 7.28 9.44 14.08
CA LYS A 12 5.87 9.77 13.91
C LYS A 12 5.13 9.69 15.23
N LYS A 13 4.42 10.73 15.58
CA LYS A 13 3.51 10.77 16.74
C LYS A 13 2.15 10.18 16.45
N GLU A 14 1.78 10.16 15.17
CA GLU A 14 0.54 9.62 14.66
C GLU A 14 0.84 8.56 13.59
N HIS A 15 -0.01 7.55 13.54
CA HIS A 15 -0.06 6.62 12.43
C HIS A 15 -1.48 6.57 11.86
N HIS A 16 -1.58 6.04 10.66
CA HIS A 16 -2.85 5.99 9.96
C HIS A 16 -3.21 4.54 9.60
N PHE A 17 -4.48 4.20 9.79
CA PHE A 17 -5.04 2.99 9.20
C PHE A 17 -5.18 3.20 7.68
N GLN A 18 -4.08 2.98 6.95
CA GLN A 18 -4.00 3.30 5.52
C GLN A 18 -5.02 2.56 4.63
N PRO A 19 -5.45 1.29 4.92
CA PRO A 19 -6.54 0.68 4.18
C PRO A 19 -7.82 1.53 4.15
N GLY A 20 -8.08 2.28 5.21
CA GLY A 20 -9.21 3.20 5.33
C GLY A 20 -9.14 4.43 4.42
N PHE A 21 -7.99 4.77 3.82
CA PHE A 21 -7.88 5.89 2.89
C PHE A 21 -8.79 5.75 1.68
N THR A 22 -9.04 4.52 1.23
CA THR A 22 -10.04 4.24 0.20
C THR A 22 -11.44 4.66 0.62
N LEU A 23 -11.83 4.39 1.89
CA LEU A 23 -13.14 4.78 2.42
C LEU A 23 -13.24 6.29 2.65
N VAL A 24 -12.14 6.95 3.02
CA VAL A 24 -12.06 8.42 3.09
C VAL A 24 -12.21 9.01 1.69
N GLY A 25 -11.47 8.49 0.70
CA GLY A 25 -11.55 8.89 -0.71
C GLY A 25 -12.91 8.60 -1.35
N ALA A 26 -13.65 7.63 -0.82
CA ALA A 26 -15.04 7.37 -1.19
C ALA A 26 -16.04 8.37 -0.57
N GLY A 27 -15.62 9.14 0.44
CA GLY A 27 -16.50 10.00 1.25
C GLY A 27 -17.36 9.24 2.26
N VAL A 28 -16.98 8.01 2.61
CA VAL A 28 -17.66 7.15 3.60
C VAL A 28 -17.13 7.41 5.02
N TRP A 29 -15.80 7.60 5.12
CA TRP A 29 -15.13 7.91 6.38
C TRP A 29 -14.52 9.31 6.37
N SER A 30 -14.29 9.84 7.56
CA SER A 30 -13.54 11.09 7.77
C SER A 30 -12.05 10.79 8.03
N PRO A 31 -11.15 11.77 7.83
CA PRO A 31 -9.73 11.66 8.19
C PRO A 31 -9.49 11.21 9.65
N ALA A 32 -10.28 11.71 10.58
CA ALA A 32 -10.15 11.37 12.00
C ALA A 32 -10.39 9.89 12.32
N GLN A 33 -11.19 9.19 11.50
CA GLN A 33 -11.47 7.76 11.73
C GLN A 33 -10.28 6.86 11.42
N VAL A 34 -9.31 7.34 10.64
CA VAL A 34 -8.13 6.58 10.22
C VAL A 34 -6.84 7.05 10.88
N THR A 35 -6.92 8.06 11.76
CA THR A 35 -5.77 8.63 12.46
C THR A 35 -5.72 8.14 13.90
N GLU A 36 -4.58 7.62 14.33
CA GLU A 36 -4.34 7.08 15.66
C GLU A 36 -3.04 7.67 16.22
N ARG A 37 -2.95 7.80 17.56
CA ARG A 37 -1.74 8.25 18.21
C ARG A 37 -0.82 7.06 18.53
N ASN A 38 0.46 7.13 18.14
CA ASN A 38 1.42 6.05 18.38
C ASN A 38 1.57 5.73 19.88
N VAL A 39 1.56 6.76 20.74
CA VAL A 39 1.71 6.57 22.19
C VAL A 39 0.64 5.66 22.80
N ASP A 40 -0.56 5.61 22.23
CA ASP A 40 -1.68 4.80 22.75
C ASP A 40 -1.49 3.29 22.45
N TYR A 41 -0.50 2.95 21.62
CA TYR A 41 -0.19 1.58 21.20
C TYR A 41 1.20 1.09 21.61
N MET A 42 2.04 1.97 22.22
CA MET A 42 3.35 1.53 22.72
C MET A 42 3.18 0.56 23.88
N PRO A 43 3.73 -0.67 23.79
CA PRO A 43 3.63 -1.63 24.88
C PRO A 43 4.40 -1.19 26.11
N ARG A 44 3.96 -1.60 27.28
CA ARG A 44 4.70 -1.36 28.53
C ARG A 44 6.06 -2.06 28.47
N GLY A 45 7.12 -1.37 28.86
CA GLY A 45 8.49 -1.90 28.89
C GLY A 45 9.22 -1.81 27.56
N VAL A 46 8.61 -1.21 26.54
CA VAL A 46 9.28 -0.84 25.28
C VAL A 46 9.75 0.60 25.39
N GLU A 47 10.99 0.86 25.03
CA GLU A 47 11.54 2.20 24.90
C GLU A 47 11.16 2.76 23.52
N TRP A 48 10.53 3.94 23.49
CA TRP A 48 10.23 4.63 22.25
C TRP A 48 11.10 5.86 22.06
N ILE A 49 11.90 5.87 21.00
CA ILE A 49 12.75 6.98 20.58
C ILE A 49 12.02 7.74 19.47
N GLU A 50 11.56 8.95 19.79
CA GLU A 50 10.89 9.83 18.83
C GLU A 50 11.91 10.48 17.86
N ALA A 51 12.52 9.67 17.00
CA ALA A 51 13.48 10.12 15.99
C ALA A 51 13.39 9.28 14.72
N ALA A 52 13.76 9.86 13.58
CA ALA A 52 13.96 9.10 12.35
C ALA A 52 15.30 8.38 12.39
N VAL A 53 15.40 7.20 11.80
CA VAL A 53 16.67 6.54 11.51
C VAL A 53 17.30 7.25 10.31
N ALA A 54 18.55 7.68 10.47
CA ALA A 54 19.35 8.32 9.42
C ALA A 54 20.32 7.34 8.74
N GLU A 55 20.81 6.33 9.49
CA GLU A 55 21.81 5.39 9.01
C GLU A 55 21.56 3.98 9.56
N PHE A 56 21.74 2.97 8.71
CA PHE A 56 21.82 1.57 9.05
C PHE A 56 23.23 1.07 8.78
N ASP A 57 23.92 0.60 9.83
CA ASP A 57 25.26 -0.01 9.78
C ASP A 57 25.18 -1.46 10.26
N PRO A 58 24.76 -2.38 9.40
CA PRO A 58 24.58 -3.77 9.81
C PRO A 58 25.92 -4.51 10.06
N ASP A 59 27.03 -4.02 9.52
CA ASP A 59 28.36 -4.59 9.80
C ASP A 59 28.79 -4.31 11.24
N ALA A 60 28.41 -3.17 11.79
CA ALA A 60 28.62 -2.80 13.19
C ALA A 60 27.43 -3.13 14.11
N ASN A 61 26.37 -3.78 13.61
CA ASN A 61 25.12 -4.06 14.33
C ASN A 61 24.54 -2.83 14.99
N SER A 62 24.43 -1.71 14.25
CA SER A 62 23.96 -0.45 14.81
C SER A 62 23.08 0.34 13.84
N VAL A 63 22.29 1.23 14.43
CA VAL A 63 21.53 2.26 13.71
C VAL A 63 21.84 3.61 14.32
N VAL A 64 21.82 4.68 13.49
CA VAL A 64 22.02 6.05 13.94
C VAL A 64 20.75 6.86 13.61
N THR A 65 20.27 7.61 14.59
CA THR A 65 19.12 8.49 14.40
C THR A 65 19.50 9.80 13.74
N ALA A 66 18.54 10.55 13.21
CA ALA A 66 18.73 11.89 12.69
C ALA A 66 19.21 12.90 13.77
N THR A 67 19.09 12.56 15.04
CA THR A 67 19.65 13.35 16.17
C THR A 67 21.11 12.98 16.51
N GLY A 68 21.70 12.01 15.78
CA GLY A 68 23.08 11.55 15.99
C GLY A 68 23.22 10.49 17.10
N GLN A 69 22.14 10.03 17.69
CA GLN A 69 22.20 8.96 18.70
C GLN A 69 22.38 7.61 18.03
N ARG A 70 23.36 6.81 18.50
CA ARG A 70 23.65 5.45 18.03
C ARG A 70 23.01 4.43 18.97
N PHE A 71 22.40 3.40 18.38
CA PHE A 71 21.85 2.23 19.07
C PHE A 71 22.48 0.97 18.50
N GLU A 72 23.03 0.13 19.35
CA GLU A 72 23.50 -1.20 19.01
C GLU A 72 22.37 -2.22 19.22
N TYR A 73 22.39 -3.31 18.44
CA TYR A 73 21.37 -4.35 18.51
C TYR A 73 21.96 -5.76 18.39
N ASP A 74 21.33 -6.70 19.06
CA ASP A 74 21.52 -8.14 18.79
C ASP A 74 20.67 -8.57 17.59
N PHE A 75 19.45 -8.05 17.49
CA PHE A 75 18.53 -8.27 16.37
C PHE A 75 17.89 -6.95 15.95
N LEU A 76 17.75 -6.77 14.64
CA LEU A 76 17.07 -5.62 14.04
C LEU A 76 15.87 -6.05 13.20
N MET A 77 14.68 -5.52 13.50
CA MET A 77 13.51 -5.63 12.63
C MET A 77 13.28 -4.28 11.94
N VAL A 78 13.49 -4.21 10.63
CA VAL A 78 13.25 -3.00 9.84
C VAL A 78 11.82 -3.00 9.34
N ALA A 79 11.05 -1.99 9.77
CA ALA A 79 9.63 -1.80 9.44
C ALA A 79 9.35 -0.36 9.00
N THR A 80 10.29 0.27 8.29
CA THR A 80 10.26 1.70 7.92
C THR A 80 9.17 2.07 6.92
N GLY A 81 8.49 1.08 6.34
CA GLY A 81 7.54 1.32 5.26
C GLY A 81 8.21 1.78 3.99
N LEU A 82 7.56 2.66 3.25
CA LEU A 82 8.02 3.15 1.94
C LEU A 82 7.87 4.67 1.81
N LYS A 83 8.54 5.24 0.81
CA LYS A 83 8.39 6.63 0.37
C LYS A 83 7.51 6.69 -0.87
N LEU A 84 6.55 7.60 -0.87
CA LEU A 84 5.74 7.97 -2.03
C LEU A 84 6.52 8.98 -2.86
N ASN A 85 6.90 8.61 -4.07
CA ASN A 85 7.79 9.40 -4.92
C ASN A 85 6.98 10.25 -5.93
N TYR A 86 6.22 11.25 -5.42
CA TYR A 86 5.45 12.14 -6.29
C TYR A 86 6.35 12.96 -7.20
N GLU A 87 7.57 13.30 -6.76
CA GLU A 87 8.58 14.02 -7.52
C GLU A 87 9.06 13.28 -8.77
N ALA A 88 8.81 11.98 -8.89
CA ALA A 88 9.11 11.22 -10.11
C ALA A 88 8.09 11.45 -11.24
N ILE A 89 6.99 12.12 -10.96
CA ILE A 89 6.00 12.51 -11.96
C ILE A 89 6.18 14.01 -12.21
N GLU A 90 6.68 14.39 -13.37
CA GLU A 90 6.91 15.79 -13.72
C GLU A 90 5.61 16.60 -13.62
N GLY A 91 5.67 17.79 -13.02
CA GLY A 91 4.53 18.66 -12.80
C GLY A 91 3.60 18.24 -11.66
N MET A 92 3.86 17.11 -10.97
CA MET A 92 3.05 16.68 -9.84
C MET A 92 3.64 17.16 -8.51
N ASP A 93 2.79 17.79 -7.70
CA ASP A 93 3.06 18.13 -6.31
C ASP A 93 1.87 17.73 -5.43
N VAL A 94 2.14 17.31 -4.18
CA VAL A 94 1.10 16.88 -3.24
C VAL A 94 0.07 17.98 -2.95
N SER A 95 0.48 19.27 -3.03
CA SER A 95 -0.42 20.42 -2.84
C SER A 95 -1.48 20.58 -3.94
N LEU A 96 -1.29 19.92 -5.09
CA LEU A 96 -2.24 19.91 -6.20
C LEU A 96 -3.44 18.97 -5.95
N ILE A 97 -3.32 18.04 -4.98
CA ILE A 97 -4.39 17.10 -4.69
C ILE A 97 -5.64 17.84 -4.21
N GLY A 98 -6.75 17.62 -4.92
CA GLY A 98 -8.02 18.31 -4.72
C GLY A 98 -8.22 19.52 -5.63
N ARG A 99 -7.24 19.90 -6.47
CA ARG A 99 -7.28 21.00 -7.44
C ARG A 99 -7.14 20.48 -8.87
N ASP A 100 -7.60 21.22 -9.84
CA ASP A 100 -7.45 20.96 -11.29
C ASP A 100 -7.82 19.52 -11.71
N GLY A 101 -8.79 18.89 -11.02
CA GLY A 101 -9.19 17.50 -11.25
C GLY A 101 -8.24 16.45 -10.69
N ILE A 102 -7.15 16.83 -10.00
CA ILE A 102 -6.13 15.91 -9.49
C ILE A 102 -6.58 15.33 -8.14
N ALA A 103 -6.49 14.03 -8.01
CA ALA A 103 -6.76 13.26 -6.81
C ALA A 103 -5.64 12.27 -6.50
N SER A 104 -5.44 11.95 -5.24
CA SER A 104 -4.61 10.84 -4.78
C SER A 104 -4.98 10.47 -3.35
N ILE A 105 -5.31 9.20 -3.12
CA ILE A 105 -5.65 8.72 -1.77
C ILE A 105 -4.42 8.26 -0.98
N TYR A 106 -3.22 8.28 -1.58
CA TYR A 106 -2.01 7.71 -0.97
C TYR A 106 -1.26 8.67 -0.06
N ALA A 107 -1.36 9.98 -0.30
CA ALA A 107 -0.53 11.00 0.37
C ALA A 107 -0.88 11.19 1.86
N GLY A 108 -2.11 10.87 2.26
CA GLY A 108 -2.57 10.99 3.63
C GLY A 108 -4.08 11.12 3.75
N PRO A 109 -4.61 11.14 4.97
CA PRO A 109 -6.07 11.20 5.19
C PRO A 109 -6.71 12.49 4.67
N GLU A 110 -6.04 13.64 4.81
CA GLU A 110 -6.55 14.92 4.31
C GLU A 110 -6.57 14.94 2.78
N GLN A 111 -5.54 14.42 2.12
CA GLN A 111 -5.50 14.29 0.66
C GLN A 111 -6.53 13.29 0.15
N ALA A 112 -6.77 12.21 0.88
CA ALA A 112 -7.85 11.28 0.55
C ALA A 112 -9.24 11.96 0.65
N ASN A 113 -9.45 12.82 1.65
CA ASN A 113 -10.68 13.61 1.79
C ASN A 113 -10.82 14.65 0.66
N ALA A 114 -9.73 15.33 0.29
CA ALA A 114 -9.72 16.24 -0.86
C ALA A 114 -10.01 15.50 -2.17
N SER A 115 -9.54 14.25 -2.30
CA SER A 115 -9.82 13.38 -3.44
C SER A 115 -11.31 13.01 -3.51
N ALA A 116 -11.98 12.75 -2.38
CA ALA A 116 -13.43 12.50 -2.37
C ALA A 116 -14.20 13.67 -2.97
N ALA A 117 -13.83 14.91 -2.59
CA ALA A 117 -14.45 16.11 -3.14
C ALA A 117 -14.14 16.31 -4.64
N ALA A 118 -12.93 15.94 -5.09
CA ALA A 118 -12.56 15.98 -6.51
C ALA A 118 -13.36 14.96 -7.34
N ILE A 119 -13.55 13.74 -6.84
CA ILE A 119 -14.41 12.73 -7.46
C ILE A 119 -15.85 13.25 -7.58
N ASP A 120 -16.38 13.85 -6.53
CA ASP A 120 -17.75 14.38 -6.53
C ASP A 120 -17.94 15.49 -7.56
N ARG A 121 -17.00 16.44 -7.64
CA ARG A 121 -17.01 17.48 -8.67
C ARG A 121 -16.94 16.91 -10.09
N PHE A 122 -16.04 15.95 -10.32
CA PHE A 122 -15.90 15.27 -11.61
C PHE A 122 -17.21 14.61 -12.05
N ILE A 123 -17.88 13.91 -11.16
CA ILE A 123 -19.18 13.27 -11.46
C ILE A 123 -20.24 14.33 -11.81
N GLU A 124 -20.22 15.48 -11.16
CA GLU A 124 -21.15 16.58 -11.44
C GLU A 124 -20.87 17.28 -12.76
N THR A 125 -19.60 17.53 -13.08
CA THR A 125 -19.22 18.21 -14.33
C THR A 125 -19.20 17.26 -15.53
N GLY A 126 -18.83 16.01 -15.33
CA GLY A 126 -18.60 15.04 -16.40
C GLY A 126 -17.20 15.16 -17.01
N GLY A 127 -16.96 14.44 -18.11
CA GLY A 127 -15.74 14.44 -18.86
C GLY A 127 -14.92 13.16 -18.71
N VAL A 128 -13.60 13.24 -18.97
CA VAL A 128 -12.67 12.09 -18.97
C VAL A 128 -11.98 11.95 -17.62
N GLY A 129 -12.10 10.76 -17.00
CA GLY A 129 -11.41 10.38 -15.77
C GLY A 129 -10.30 9.38 -16.03
N LEU A 130 -9.04 9.76 -15.79
CA LEU A 130 -7.88 8.90 -15.90
C LEU A 130 -7.54 8.32 -14.53
N LEU A 131 -7.51 6.98 -14.43
CA LEU A 131 -7.11 6.25 -13.25
C LEU A 131 -6.00 5.27 -13.63
N GLY A 132 -5.33 4.68 -12.67
CA GLY A 132 -4.29 3.70 -13.01
C GLY A 132 -3.34 3.45 -11.85
N ARG A 133 -2.27 2.72 -12.14
CA ARG A 133 -1.21 2.40 -11.18
C ARG A 133 0.18 2.64 -11.79
N PRO A 134 1.19 2.95 -10.95
CA PRO A 134 2.56 3.08 -11.43
C PRO A 134 3.16 1.72 -11.81
N ALA A 135 4.29 1.75 -12.49
CA ALA A 135 5.18 0.60 -12.58
C ALA A 135 5.85 0.32 -11.22
N GLY A 136 6.45 -0.86 -11.08
CA GLY A 136 7.14 -1.28 -9.87
C GLY A 136 6.22 -1.78 -8.75
N GLU A 137 6.84 -2.03 -7.60
CA GLU A 137 6.16 -2.51 -6.41
C GLU A 137 5.45 -1.35 -5.69
N MET A 138 4.24 -1.63 -5.20
CA MET A 138 3.44 -0.64 -4.50
C MET A 138 2.67 -1.23 -3.32
N LYS A 139 2.41 -0.43 -2.29
CA LYS A 139 1.45 -0.80 -1.24
C LYS A 139 0.03 -0.82 -1.80
N CYS A 140 -0.78 -1.77 -1.37
CA CYS A 140 -2.21 -1.87 -1.71
C CYS A 140 -2.49 -1.73 -3.21
N ALA A 141 -1.95 -2.64 -4.04
CA ALA A 141 -2.09 -2.62 -5.50
C ALA A 141 -3.55 -2.65 -6.00
N GLY A 142 -4.50 -3.02 -5.15
CA GLY A 142 -5.93 -2.94 -5.44
C GLY A 142 -6.57 -1.57 -5.22
N ALA A 143 -5.92 -0.63 -4.53
CA ALA A 143 -6.56 0.65 -4.21
C ALA A 143 -6.91 1.51 -5.44
N PRO A 144 -6.11 1.57 -6.52
CA PRO A 144 -6.50 2.27 -7.73
C PRO A 144 -7.76 1.69 -8.37
N LEU A 145 -7.89 0.35 -8.39
CA LEU A 145 -9.08 -0.34 -8.88
C LEU A 145 -10.31 0.00 -8.02
N LYS A 146 -10.15 0.03 -6.68
CA LYS A 146 -11.22 0.43 -5.77
C LYS A 146 -11.74 1.83 -6.08
N ILE A 147 -10.84 2.81 -6.26
CA ILE A 147 -11.24 4.19 -6.60
C ILE A 147 -11.92 4.26 -7.96
N THR A 148 -11.48 3.46 -8.94
CA THR A 148 -12.16 3.34 -10.23
C THR A 148 -13.59 2.86 -10.06
N PHE A 149 -13.80 1.75 -9.36
CA PHE A 149 -15.13 1.20 -9.08
C PHE A 149 -16.01 2.13 -8.24
N ILE A 150 -15.43 2.79 -7.23
CA ILE A 150 -16.16 3.76 -6.40
C ILE A 150 -16.62 4.95 -7.23
N THR A 151 -15.78 5.44 -8.14
CA THR A 151 -16.14 6.55 -9.04
C THR A 151 -17.29 6.16 -9.96
N ASP A 152 -17.22 4.95 -10.57
CA ASP A 152 -18.29 4.38 -11.38
C ASP A 152 -19.61 4.24 -10.59
N ASP A 153 -19.56 3.62 -9.38
CA ASP A 153 -20.75 3.40 -8.54
C ASP A 153 -21.39 4.72 -8.11
N LYS A 154 -20.58 5.70 -7.69
CA LYS A 154 -21.09 7.04 -7.33
C LYS A 154 -21.73 7.75 -8.52
N ALA A 155 -21.15 7.65 -9.72
CA ALA A 155 -21.71 8.22 -10.94
C ALA A 155 -23.05 7.54 -11.31
N ARG A 156 -23.15 6.21 -11.21
CA ARG A 156 -24.39 5.45 -11.42
C ARG A 156 -25.47 5.83 -10.42
N ARG A 157 -25.16 5.89 -9.14
CA ARG A 157 -26.11 6.27 -8.07
C ARG A 157 -26.69 7.68 -8.24
N ARG A 158 -25.91 8.58 -8.86
CA ARG A 158 -26.35 9.95 -9.16
C ARG A 158 -27.02 10.09 -10.54
N GLY A 159 -27.16 9.00 -11.29
CA GLY A 159 -27.68 9.05 -12.65
C GLY A 159 -26.79 9.79 -13.64
N ARG A 160 -25.49 9.90 -13.33
CA ARG A 160 -24.50 10.66 -14.09
C ARG A 160 -23.49 9.79 -14.85
N ARG A 161 -23.63 8.45 -14.84
CA ARG A 161 -22.65 7.55 -15.45
C ARG A 161 -22.39 7.85 -16.93
N GLY A 162 -23.43 8.21 -17.68
CA GLY A 162 -23.30 8.57 -19.10
C GLY A 162 -22.62 9.93 -19.37
N ALA A 163 -22.35 10.72 -18.33
CA ALA A 163 -21.63 11.98 -18.45
C ALA A 163 -20.11 11.84 -18.18
N VAL A 164 -19.65 10.69 -17.69
CA VAL A 164 -18.24 10.44 -17.35
C VAL A 164 -17.69 9.29 -18.19
N GLU A 165 -16.52 9.47 -18.76
CA GLU A 165 -15.71 8.43 -19.36
C GLU A 165 -14.63 8.02 -18.37
N LEU A 166 -14.50 6.74 -18.06
CA LEU A 166 -13.49 6.21 -17.14
C LEU A 166 -12.48 5.37 -17.90
N VAL A 167 -11.20 5.72 -17.76
CA VAL A 167 -10.08 5.04 -18.42
C VAL A 167 -9.09 4.59 -17.34
N TYR A 168 -8.84 3.29 -17.26
CA TYR A 168 -7.84 2.72 -16.38
C TYR A 168 -6.52 2.47 -17.15
N ASN A 169 -5.45 3.13 -16.72
CA ASN A 169 -4.13 3.02 -17.32
C ASN A 169 -3.29 1.99 -16.54
N ALA A 170 -3.13 0.81 -17.10
CA ALA A 170 -2.33 -0.28 -16.52
C ALA A 170 -0.89 -0.20 -17.05
N HIS A 171 0.11 -0.31 -16.14
CA HIS A 171 1.53 -0.23 -16.51
C HIS A 171 2.05 -1.45 -17.29
N ASN A 172 1.30 -2.55 -17.30
CA ASN A 172 1.63 -3.82 -17.97
C ASN A 172 0.37 -4.42 -18.61
N PRO A 173 0.45 -5.60 -19.26
CA PRO A 173 -0.71 -6.22 -19.93
C PRO A 173 -1.76 -6.83 -18.98
N ALA A 174 -1.75 -6.46 -17.69
CA ALA A 174 -2.75 -6.92 -16.72
C ALA A 174 -3.15 -5.78 -15.76
N VAL A 175 -4.39 -5.77 -15.31
CA VAL A 175 -4.88 -4.80 -14.31
C VAL A 175 -4.60 -5.25 -12.87
N PHE A 176 -4.37 -6.56 -12.68
CA PHE A 176 -4.00 -7.14 -11.38
C PHE A 176 -3.07 -8.35 -11.54
N SER A 177 -2.17 -8.59 -10.56
CA SER A 177 -1.11 -9.60 -10.67
C SER A 177 -1.56 -11.04 -10.36
N VAL A 178 -2.78 -11.25 -9.87
CA VAL A 178 -3.37 -12.57 -9.57
C VAL A 178 -4.39 -12.89 -10.66
N THR A 179 -4.13 -13.90 -11.49
CA THR A 179 -4.90 -14.18 -12.70
C THR A 179 -6.41 -14.27 -12.48
N PRO A 180 -6.96 -15.06 -11.52
CA PRO A 180 -8.42 -15.10 -11.32
C PRO A 180 -9.04 -13.74 -10.96
N VAL A 181 -8.28 -12.89 -10.26
CA VAL A 181 -8.73 -11.54 -9.90
C VAL A 181 -8.63 -10.61 -11.10
N ASN A 182 -7.55 -10.70 -11.88
CA ASN A 182 -7.39 -9.94 -13.11
C ASN A 182 -8.55 -10.20 -14.08
N ASP A 183 -8.88 -11.47 -14.30
CA ASP A 183 -9.94 -11.87 -15.22
C ASP A 183 -11.30 -11.34 -14.75
N LYS A 184 -11.57 -11.45 -13.44
CA LYS A 184 -12.81 -10.93 -12.86
C LYS A 184 -12.89 -9.39 -12.94
N VAL A 185 -11.80 -8.67 -12.65
CA VAL A 185 -11.79 -7.20 -12.77
C VAL A 185 -11.94 -6.76 -14.22
N THR A 186 -11.31 -7.46 -15.17
CA THR A 186 -11.43 -7.15 -16.60
C THR A 186 -12.86 -7.36 -17.10
N GLU A 187 -13.51 -8.47 -16.71
CA GLU A 187 -14.94 -8.71 -16.96
C GLU A 187 -15.80 -7.54 -16.41
N MET A 188 -15.58 -7.17 -15.15
CA MET A 188 -16.33 -6.09 -14.51
C MET A 188 -16.08 -4.72 -15.15
N PHE A 189 -14.90 -4.46 -15.67
CA PHE A 189 -14.60 -3.23 -16.40
C PHE A 189 -15.38 -3.18 -17.72
N ALA A 190 -15.42 -4.30 -18.46
CA ALA A 190 -16.21 -4.39 -19.68
C ALA A 190 -17.72 -4.19 -19.40
N ASP A 191 -18.26 -4.85 -18.36
CA ASP A 191 -19.67 -4.74 -17.97
C ASP A 191 -20.06 -3.32 -17.51
N ARG A 192 -19.07 -2.54 -17.03
CA ARG A 192 -19.26 -1.19 -16.51
C ARG A 192 -18.84 -0.10 -17.48
N ASP A 193 -18.46 -0.46 -18.70
CA ASP A 193 -17.99 0.47 -19.72
C ASP A 193 -16.80 1.34 -19.22
N ILE A 194 -15.81 0.67 -18.59
CA ILE A 194 -14.55 1.25 -18.14
C ILE A 194 -13.47 0.81 -19.12
N ALA A 195 -12.89 1.76 -19.84
CA ALA A 195 -11.82 1.49 -20.80
C ALA A 195 -10.50 1.13 -20.10
N VAL A 196 -9.66 0.33 -20.73
CA VAL A 196 -8.32 -0.02 -20.23
C VAL A 196 -7.26 0.28 -21.29
N ASN A 197 -6.27 1.08 -20.92
CA ASN A 197 -5.03 1.25 -21.67
C ASN A 197 -3.94 0.42 -21.01
N TYR A 198 -3.36 -0.53 -21.72
CA TYR A 198 -2.24 -1.33 -21.24
C TYR A 198 -0.90 -0.68 -21.60
N SER A 199 0.17 -1.02 -20.86
CA SER A 199 1.53 -0.48 -21.05
C SER A 199 1.56 1.06 -20.96
N HIS A 200 0.77 1.67 -20.07
CA HIS A 200 0.74 3.12 -19.85
C HIS A 200 1.28 3.45 -18.48
N ILE A 201 2.43 4.13 -18.43
CA ILE A 201 3.13 4.56 -17.19
C ILE A 201 3.12 6.10 -17.13
N LEU A 202 2.44 6.65 -16.13
CA LEU A 202 2.37 8.12 -15.94
C LEU A 202 3.75 8.71 -15.69
N LYS A 203 4.15 9.67 -16.51
CA LYS A 203 5.44 10.38 -16.45
C LYS A 203 5.31 11.83 -16.02
N ALA A 204 4.30 12.52 -16.55
CA ALA A 204 4.13 13.94 -16.33
C ALA A 204 2.65 14.34 -16.27
N ILE A 205 2.38 15.42 -15.57
CA ILE A 205 1.08 16.09 -15.54
C ILE A 205 1.29 17.57 -15.83
N GLU A 206 0.46 18.14 -16.67
CA GLU A 206 0.35 19.58 -16.88
C GLU A 206 -1.00 20.07 -16.34
N PRO A 207 -1.08 20.48 -15.06
CA PRO A 207 -2.34 20.79 -14.40
C PRO A 207 -3.15 21.88 -15.09
N GLY A 208 -2.49 22.94 -15.53
CA GLY A 208 -3.12 24.08 -16.20
C GLY A 208 -3.77 23.72 -17.54
N ALA A 209 -3.16 22.82 -18.30
CA ALA A 209 -3.69 22.29 -19.56
C ALA A 209 -4.62 21.08 -19.33
N LYS A 210 -4.64 20.51 -18.12
CA LYS A 210 -5.32 19.24 -17.79
C LYS A 210 -4.87 18.09 -18.70
N GLN A 211 -3.56 17.95 -18.85
CA GLN A 211 -2.94 16.90 -19.66
C GLN A 211 -2.06 15.99 -18.82
N ALA A 212 -2.05 14.71 -19.16
CA ALA A 212 -1.22 13.68 -18.55
C ALA A 212 -0.44 12.93 -19.62
N THR A 213 0.89 12.86 -19.48
CA THR A 213 1.77 12.16 -20.41
C THR A 213 2.17 10.80 -19.84
N TYR A 214 1.94 9.76 -20.63
CA TYR A 214 2.27 8.37 -20.31
C TYR A 214 3.37 7.85 -21.22
N ALA A 215 4.38 7.18 -20.66
CA ALA A 215 5.27 6.33 -21.43
C ALA A 215 4.53 5.06 -21.84
N THR A 216 4.71 4.66 -23.10
CA THR A 216 4.14 3.43 -23.66
C THR A 216 5.21 2.67 -24.45
N ASP A 217 4.89 1.44 -24.89
CA ASP A 217 5.80 0.61 -25.69
C ASP A 217 6.17 1.24 -27.05
N ILE A 218 5.39 2.22 -27.53
CA ILE A 218 5.59 2.88 -28.82
C ILE A 218 6.01 4.36 -28.70
N GLY A 219 6.30 4.84 -27.49
CA GLY A 219 6.67 6.21 -27.18
C GLY A 219 5.70 6.89 -26.23
N ASP A 220 5.91 8.19 -26.01
CA ASP A 220 5.06 8.95 -25.09
C ASP A 220 3.73 9.34 -25.73
N VAL A 221 2.65 9.21 -24.95
CA VAL A 221 1.29 9.60 -25.35
C VAL A 221 0.73 10.57 -24.34
N THR A 222 0.16 11.68 -24.78
CA THR A 222 -0.50 12.68 -23.92
C THR A 222 -2.02 12.53 -24.05
N LEU A 223 -2.68 12.42 -22.90
CA LEU A 223 -4.13 12.29 -22.75
C LEU A 223 -4.68 13.52 -22.03
N ASP A 224 -5.77 14.07 -22.51
CA ASP A 224 -6.53 15.10 -21.79
C ASP A 224 -7.34 14.46 -20.65
N TYR A 225 -7.55 15.19 -19.55
CA TYR A 225 -8.38 14.73 -18.44
C TYR A 225 -9.23 15.85 -17.84
N ASP A 226 -10.37 15.51 -17.32
CA ASP A 226 -11.15 16.34 -16.41
C ASP A 226 -10.93 15.93 -14.95
N PHE A 227 -10.58 14.65 -14.74
CA PHE A 227 -10.20 14.06 -13.47
C PHE A 227 -9.03 13.09 -13.66
N ILE A 228 -8.05 13.13 -12.76
CA ILE A 228 -6.98 12.13 -12.72
C ILE A 228 -6.73 11.67 -11.27
N HIS A 229 -6.72 10.34 -11.05
CA HIS A 229 -6.27 9.76 -9.80
C HIS A 229 -4.82 9.32 -9.90
N VAL A 230 -3.92 10.10 -9.30
CA VAL A 230 -2.48 9.88 -9.33
C VAL A 230 -2.07 8.88 -8.27
N VAL A 231 -1.36 7.84 -8.68
CA VAL A 231 -0.64 6.93 -7.80
C VAL A 231 0.85 7.09 -8.08
N PRO A 232 1.65 7.61 -7.13
CA PRO A 232 3.07 7.82 -7.37
C PRO A 232 3.84 6.51 -7.39
N PRO A 233 4.97 6.42 -8.10
CA PRO A 233 5.96 5.38 -7.85
C PRO A 233 6.33 5.32 -6.38
N MET A 234 6.72 4.13 -5.91
CA MET A 234 7.05 3.90 -4.50
C MET A 234 8.44 3.29 -4.40
N ARG A 235 9.19 3.68 -3.37
CA ARG A 235 10.56 3.22 -3.13
C ARG A 235 10.88 3.14 -1.66
N ALA A 236 12.02 2.57 -1.32
CA ALA A 236 12.53 2.57 0.04
C ALA A 236 12.81 4.01 0.53
N PRO A 237 12.74 4.27 1.84
CA PRO A 237 13.22 5.51 2.45
C PRO A 237 14.71 5.75 2.21
N ASP A 238 15.13 7.02 2.20
CA ASP A 238 16.49 7.42 1.84
C ASP A 238 17.57 6.75 2.71
N ALA A 239 17.33 6.60 4.02
CA ALA A 239 18.26 5.91 4.92
C ALA A 239 18.46 4.43 4.57
N VAL A 240 17.42 3.76 4.05
CA VAL A 240 17.54 2.37 3.58
C VAL A 240 18.29 2.32 2.26
N LEU A 241 17.97 3.22 1.31
CA LEU A 241 18.67 3.30 0.02
C LEU A 241 20.17 3.55 0.18
N ALA A 242 20.57 4.34 1.18
CA ALA A 242 21.98 4.65 1.48
C ALA A 242 22.72 3.52 2.21
N SER A 243 22.01 2.45 2.61
CA SER A 243 22.57 1.33 3.38
C SER A 243 22.89 0.13 2.49
N PRO A 244 23.63 -0.88 2.99
CA PRO A 244 23.86 -2.12 2.26
C PRO A 244 22.67 -3.11 2.33
N LEU A 245 21.54 -2.75 2.93
CA LEU A 245 20.39 -3.65 3.15
C LEU A 245 19.56 -3.96 1.88
N PRO A 246 19.43 -3.08 0.88
CA PRO A 246 18.65 -3.39 -0.32
C PRO A 246 19.18 -4.58 -1.13
N TRP A 247 18.29 -5.19 -1.92
CA TRP A 247 18.67 -6.08 -3.00
C TRP A 247 19.76 -5.42 -3.87
N GLN A 248 20.76 -6.21 -4.28
CA GLN A 248 21.87 -5.68 -5.08
C GLN A 248 21.58 -5.74 -6.58
N ASP A 249 20.66 -6.60 -6.99
CA ASP A 249 20.26 -6.79 -8.37
C ASP A 249 18.79 -7.19 -8.49
N GLY A 250 18.30 -7.29 -9.72
CA GLY A 250 16.92 -7.66 -10.02
C GLY A 250 15.90 -6.52 -9.85
N ALA A 251 14.64 -6.83 -10.08
CA ALA A 251 13.56 -5.84 -10.10
C ALA A 251 13.34 -5.12 -8.76
N LEU A 252 13.60 -5.81 -7.64
CA LEU A 252 13.43 -5.25 -6.30
C LEU A 252 14.56 -4.30 -5.89
N ALA A 253 15.73 -4.39 -6.54
CA ALA A 253 16.86 -3.51 -6.28
C ALA A 253 16.61 -2.08 -6.78
N ALA A 254 15.91 -1.91 -7.89
CA ALA A 254 15.68 -0.61 -8.53
C ALA A 254 15.02 0.41 -7.60
N ASP A 255 14.08 -0.06 -6.74
CA ASP A 255 13.35 0.78 -5.78
C ASP A 255 13.95 0.70 -4.36
N GLY A 256 15.03 -0.06 -4.17
CA GLY A 256 15.77 -0.17 -2.90
C GLY A 256 15.07 -0.98 -1.81
N TRP A 257 14.22 -1.95 -2.16
CA TRP A 257 13.59 -2.82 -1.18
C TRP A 257 14.63 -3.69 -0.46
N ILE A 258 14.51 -3.82 0.86
CA ILE A 258 15.44 -4.60 1.67
C ILE A 258 15.45 -6.07 1.21
N GLU A 259 16.65 -6.60 0.99
CA GLU A 259 16.84 -8.01 0.65
C GLU A 259 16.34 -8.90 1.80
N ALA A 260 15.41 -9.80 1.50
CA ALA A 260 14.84 -10.69 2.49
C ALA A 260 14.49 -12.06 1.88
N ASP A 261 14.78 -13.11 2.60
CA ASP A 261 14.26 -14.45 2.29
C ASP A 261 12.74 -14.43 2.41
N LYS A 262 12.05 -14.87 1.37
CA LYS A 262 10.58 -14.75 1.29
C LYS A 262 9.82 -15.55 2.35
N ALA A 263 10.44 -16.59 2.90
CA ALA A 263 9.81 -17.46 3.90
C ALA A 263 10.09 -17.00 5.33
N THR A 264 11.32 -16.61 5.62
CA THR A 264 11.75 -16.25 6.98
C THR A 264 11.78 -14.75 7.24
N LEU A 265 11.73 -13.93 6.18
CA LEU A 265 11.84 -12.47 6.22
C LEU A 265 13.20 -11.98 6.73
N ARG A 266 14.17 -12.91 6.83
CA ARG A 266 15.54 -12.67 7.27
C ARG A 266 16.39 -12.15 6.12
N HIS A 267 17.25 -11.20 6.40
CA HIS A 267 18.24 -10.73 5.44
C HIS A 267 19.31 -11.80 5.21
N PRO A 268 19.60 -12.24 3.97
CA PRO A 268 20.51 -13.36 3.73
C PRO A 268 21.98 -13.03 4.04
N ARG A 269 22.41 -11.78 3.89
CA ARG A 269 23.78 -11.33 4.19
C ARG A 269 23.98 -10.91 5.64
N TYR A 270 22.89 -10.51 6.34
CA TYR A 270 22.89 -10.05 7.74
C TYR A 270 21.87 -10.86 8.54
N PRO A 271 22.26 -12.03 9.08
CA PRO A 271 21.30 -13.00 9.63
C PRO A 271 20.56 -12.55 10.88
N ASN A 272 20.98 -11.48 11.54
CA ASN A 272 20.30 -10.84 12.66
C ASN A 272 19.41 -9.66 12.25
N VAL A 273 19.28 -9.39 10.93
CA VAL A 273 18.40 -8.36 10.39
C VAL A 273 17.18 -8.98 9.71
N PHE A 274 16.02 -8.43 9.94
CA PHE A 274 14.74 -8.84 9.35
C PHE A 274 14.03 -7.64 8.74
N ALA A 275 13.27 -7.84 7.66
CA ALA A 275 12.44 -6.82 7.05
C ALA A 275 10.98 -7.25 7.06
N VAL A 276 10.06 -6.35 7.49
CA VAL A 276 8.61 -6.61 7.52
C VAL A 276 7.82 -5.44 6.96
N GLY A 277 6.64 -5.74 6.43
CA GLY A 277 5.77 -4.73 5.83
C GLY A 277 6.25 -4.24 4.48
N ASP A 278 5.93 -2.99 4.16
CA ASP A 278 6.14 -2.45 2.82
C ASP A 278 7.60 -2.36 2.41
N ILE A 279 8.53 -2.30 3.37
CA ILE A 279 9.97 -2.23 3.08
C ILE A 279 10.57 -3.58 2.67
N ALA A 280 9.93 -4.70 3.03
CA ALA A 280 10.44 -6.03 2.71
C ALA A 280 10.45 -6.27 1.20
N GLY A 281 11.62 -6.62 0.67
CA GLY A 281 11.84 -6.98 -0.72
C GLY A 281 11.43 -8.43 -0.99
N VAL A 282 10.16 -8.74 -0.84
CA VAL A 282 9.56 -10.06 -1.11
C VAL A 282 8.55 -9.96 -2.26
N PRO A 283 8.23 -11.06 -2.95
CA PRO A 283 7.43 -11.02 -4.18
C PRO A 283 6.03 -10.41 -4.02
N ARG A 284 5.46 -10.48 -2.82
CA ARG A 284 4.14 -9.91 -2.48
C ARG A 284 4.10 -9.60 -0.99
N GLY A 285 3.11 -8.79 -0.54
CA GLY A 285 2.92 -8.61 0.89
C GLY A 285 3.01 -7.16 1.39
N LYS A 286 2.88 -6.17 0.50
CA LYS A 286 2.84 -4.76 0.90
C LYS A 286 1.41 -4.35 1.31
N THR A 287 0.85 -5.08 2.32
CA THR A 287 -0.46 -4.80 2.90
C THR A 287 -0.45 -4.96 4.42
N ALA A 288 -1.35 -4.29 5.13
CA ALA A 288 -1.49 -4.43 6.58
C ALA A 288 -1.83 -5.88 7.00
N ALA A 289 -2.58 -6.60 6.19
CA ALA A 289 -2.90 -8.00 6.43
C ALA A 289 -1.65 -8.89 6.37
N SER A 290 -0.73 -8.61 5.44
CA SER A 290 0.55 -9.34 5.35
C SER A 290 1.41 -9.13 6.60
N VAL A 291 1.47 -7.90 7.11
CA VAL A 291 2.24 -7.59 8.34
C VAL A 291 1.76 -8.41 9.52
N LYS A 292 0.45 -8.64 9.65
CA LYS A 292 -0.15 -9.49 10.68
C LYS A 292 0.46 -10.90 10.71
N TRP A 293 0.83 -11.44 9.56
CA TRP A 293 1.43 -12.77 9.43
C TRP A 293 2.95 -12.75 9.41
N GLN A 294 3.55 -11.68 8.91
CA GLN A 294 5.01 -11.51 8.86
C GLN A 294 5.62 -11.34 10.24
N VAL A 295 5.05 -10.46 11.08
CA VAL A 295 5.61 -10.15 12.40
C VAL A 295 5.71 -11.39 13.31
N PRO A 296 4.67 -12.24 13.47
CA PRO A 296 4.81 -13.47 14.25
C PRO A 296 5.91 -14.40 13.76
N VAL A 297 6.10 -14.56 12.43
CA VAL A 297 7.17 -15.39 11.88
C VAL A 297 8.54 -14.88 12.32
N VAL A 298 8.79 -13.57 12.24
CA VAL A 298 10.06 -12.97 12.67
C VAL A 298 10.24 -13.14 14.17
N VAL A 299 9.22 -12.85 14.97
CA VAL A 299 9.28 -12.95 16.43
C VAL A 299 9.53 -14.40 16.87
N ASP A 300 8.82 -15.38 16.31
CA ASP A 300 9.00 -16.80 16.65
C ASP A 300 10.41 -17.30 16.29
N ASN A 301 10.95 -16.85 15.17
CA ASN A 301 12.30 -17.21 14.74
C ASN A 301 13.38 -16.57 15.66
N ILE A 302 13.23 -15.29 16.04
CA ILE A 302 14.14 -14.64 17.01
C ILE A 302 14.05 -15.33 18.37
N VAL A 303 12.85 -15.65 18.86
CA VAL A 303 12.65 -16.36 20.14
C VAL A 303 13.26 -17.77 20.09
N ALA A 304 13.14 -18.50 19.00
CA ALA A 304 13.75 -19.81 18.87
C ALA A 304 15.28 -19.71 18.92
N GLU A 305 15.86 -18.78 18.17
CA GLU A 305 17.31 -18.60 18.09
C GLU A 305 17.92 -18.16 19.43
N THR A 306 17.31 -17.20 20.12
CA THR A 306 17.75 -16.77 21.45
C THR A 306 17.63 -17.86 22.52
N ALA A 307 16.75 -18.84 22.31
CA ALA A 307 16.62 -20.01 23.17
C ALA A 307 17.50 -21.21 22.73
N GLY A 308 18.41 -21.02 21.75
CA GLY A 308 19.26 -22.09 21.19
C GLY A 308 18.50 -23.15 20.40
N ARG A 309 17.29 -22.84 19.93
CA ARG A 309 16.45 -23.72 19.10
C ARG A 309 16.56 -23.33 17.63
N THR A 310 16.36 -24.28 16.72
CA THR A 310 16.34 -24.02 15.28
C THR A 310 15.06 -23.24 14.92
N PRO A 311 15.15 -22.06 14.27
CA PRO A 311 14.00 -21.32 13.72
C PRO A 311 13.25 -22.16 12.68
N GLN A 312 11.92 -22.19 12.75
CA GLN A 312 11.06 -22.98 11.84
C GLN A 312 9.85 -22.24 11.32
N ALA A 313 9.56 -21.05 11.86
CA ALA A 313 8.42 -20.27 11.42
C ALA A 313 8.63 -19.75 10.00
N VAL A 314 7.61 -19.89 9.15
CA VAL A 314 7.63 -19.49 7.75
C VAL A 314 6.40 -18.70 7.36
N TYR A 315 6.59 -17.71 6.51
CA TYR A 315 5.57 -16.91 5.86
C TYR A 315 5.32 -17.44 4.44
N ASN A 316 4.08 -17.64 4.07
CA ASN A 316 3.70 -18.21 2.77
C ASN A 316 3.29 -17.15 1.72
N GLY A 317 3.45 -15.86 2.05
CA GLY A 317 3.03 -14.78 1.14
C GLY A 317 1.57 -14.36 1.29
N TYR A 318 0.88 -14.78 2.35
CA TYR A 318 -0.50 -14.37 2.59
C TYR A 318 -0.67 -12.86 2.45
N THR A 319 -1.57 -12.49 1.57
CA THR A 319 -1.92 -11.10 1.28
C THR A 319 -3.44 -11.00 1.18
N SER A 320 -4.01 -10.00 1.82
CA SER A 320 -5.43 -9.69 1.68
C SER A 320 -5.61 -8.30 1.08
N CYS A 321 -6.47 -8.23 0.09
CA CYS A 321 -6.85 -7.00 -0.60
C CYS A 321 -8.37 -6.99 -0.81
N PRO A 322 -9.17 -6.67 0.23
CA PRO A 322 -10.60 -6.51 0.04
C PRO A 322 -10.85 -5.48 -1.06
N MET A 323 -11.46 -5.90 -2.16
CA MET A 323 -11.71 -5.07 -3.34
C MET A 323 -13.08 -4.44 -3.24
N VAL A 324 -13.14 -3.19 -2.80
CA VAL A 324 -14.37 -2.40 -2.82
C VAL A 324 -14.75 -2.11 -4.27
N THR A 325 -15.91 -2.58 -4.69
CA THR A 325 -16.43 -2.48 -6.07
C THR A 325 -17.61 -1.52 -6.19
N GLY A 326 -17.96 -0.87 -5.08
CA GLY A 326 -19.00 0.14 -4.95
C GLY A 326 -19.39 0.31 -3.50
N ILE A 327 -20.14 1.34 -3.18
CA ILE A 327 -20.64 1.57 -1.83
C ILE A 327 -21.61 0.44 -1.44
N GLY A 328 -21.28 -0.30 -0.38
CA GLY A 328 -22.05 -1.46 0.05
C GLY A 328 -21.70 -2.77 -0.67
N LYS A 329 -20.64 -2.79 -1.48
CA LYS A 329 -20.18 -3.98 -2.22
C LYS A 329 -18.67 -4.12 -2.19
N ALA A 330 -18.18 -5.33 -1.90
CA ALA A 330 -16.78 -5.68 -2.00
C ALA A 330 -16.58 -7.17 -2.33
N MET A 331 -15.43 -7.50 -2.90
CA MET A 331 -14.89 -8.85 -2.99
C MET A 331 -13.82 -9.00 -1.90
N LEU A 332 -13.78 -10.17 -1.23
CA LEU A 332 -12.79 -10.44 -0.17
C LEU A 332 -11.65 -11.29 -0.74
N ILE A 333 -10.68 -10.61 -1.34
CA ILE A 333 -9.59 -11.25 -2.08
C ILE A 333 -8.43 -11.51 -1.12
N GLU A 334 -8.06 -12.80 -1.00
CA GLU A 334 -6.93 -13.28 -0.20
C GLU A 334 -6.16 -14.30 -1.03
N PHE A 335 -4.83 -14.17 -1.06
CA PHE A 335 -3.97 -15.01 -1.90
C PHE A 335 -2.57 -15.17 -1.29
N ASP A 336 -1.85 -16.21 -1.75
CA ASP A 336 -0.46 -16.53 -1.38
C ASP A 336 0.57 -16.01 -2.41
N TYR A 337 1.85 -16.38 -2.23
CA TYR A 337 2.93 -16.02 -3.17
C TYR A 337 2.70 -16.54 -4.59
N ASP A 338 2.09 -17.70 -4.75
CA ASP A 338 1.86 -18.33 -6.04
C ASP A 338 0.60 -17.77 -6.74
N GLY A 339 -0.16 -16.92 -6.05
CA GLY A 339 -1.41 -16.34 -6.56
C GLY A 339 -2.61 -17.26 -6.40
N ASN A 340 -2.49 -18.31 -5.59
CA ASN A 340 -3.64 -19.12 -5.23
C ASN A 340 -4.57 -18.34 -4.31
N LEU A 341 -5.88 -18.40 -4.56
CA LEU A 341 -6.87 -17.83 -3.67
C LEU A 341 -6.99 -18.70 -2.42
N ILE A 342 -6.78 -18.10 -1.23
CA ILE A 342 -6.77 -18.77 0.07
C ILE A 342 -7.73 -18.09 1.05
N PRO A 343 -9.05 -18.12 0.79
CA PRO A 343 -10.03 -17.37 1.57
C PRO A 343 -10.07 -17.79 3.03
N SER A 344 -10.02 -16.84 3.95
CA SER A 344 -10.21 -17.05 5.41
C SER A 344 -11.63 -17.52 5.74
N PHE A 345 -12.60 -17.22 4.88
CA PHE A 345 -14.00 -17.61 5.03
C PHE A 345 -14.41 -18.54 3.89
N PRO A 346 -14.34 -19.88 4.06
CA PRO A 346 -14.54 -20.82 2.96
C PRO A 346 -15.98 -20.82 2.37
N PHE A 347 -16.93 -20.19 3.06
CA PHE A 347 -18.31 -20.00 2.59
C PHE A 347 -18.52 -18.66 1.84
N ILE A 348 -17.51 -17.80 1.78
CA ILE A 348 -17.52 -16.55 1.00
C ILE A 348 -16.74 -16.79 -0.29
N ASP A 349 -17.40 -16.67 -1.43
CA ASP A 349 -16.72 -16.67 -2.73
C ASP A 349 -15.90 -15.37 -2.86
N PRO A 350 -14.56 -15.45 -2.94
CA PRO A 350 -13.70 -14.27 -2.92
C PRO A 350 -13.85 -13.36 -4.14
N LEU A 351 -14.45 -13.87 -5.23
CA LEU A 351 -14.65 -13.14 -6.48
C LEU A 351 -16.09 -12.61 -6.68
N LYS A 352 -16.94 -12.75 -5.66
CA LYS A 352 -18.30 -12.18 -5.67
C LYS A 352 -18.37 -10.84 -4.95
N GLU A 353 -19.10 -9.91 -5.54
CA GLU A 353 -19.48 -8.64 -4.93
C GLU A 353 -20.55 -8.90 -3.86
N LEU A 354 -20.18 -8.84 -2.58
CA LEU A 354 -21.07 -9.13 -1.47
C LEU A 354 -21.14 -7.96 -0.50
N TRP A 355 -22.34 -7.73 0.06
CA TRP A 355 -22.54 -6.76 1.12
C TRP A 355 -21.81 -7.18 2.41
N VAL A 356 -21.73 -8.47 2.71
CA VAL A 356 -20.99 -8.95 3.90
C VAL A 356 -19.51 -8.65 3.81
N SER A 357 -18.91 -8.76 2.63
CA SER A 357 -17.50 -8.38 2.39
C SER A 357 -17.27 -6.88 2.58
N TRP A 358 -18.22 -6.05 2.13
CA TRP A 358 -18.22 -4.62 2.42
C TRP A 358 -18.33 -4.33 3.92
N LEU A 359 -19.20 -5.03 4.64
CA LEU A 359 -19.38 -4.84 6.08
C LEU A 359 -18.09 -5.20 6.86
N ILE A 360 -17.41 -6.26 6.44
CA ILE A 360 -16.10 -6.63 6.99
C ILE A 360 -15.09 -5.50 6.77
N GLU A 361 -14.98 -4.97 5.54
CA GLU A 361 -14.07 -3.87 5.20
C GLU A 361 -14.41 -2.60 5.99
N GLU A 362 -15.68 -2.19 5.98
CA GLU A 362 -16.11 -0.90 6.53
C GLU A 362 -16.20 -0.90 8.07
N LYS A 363 -16.57 -2.03 8.70
CA LYS A 363 -16.79 -2.07 10.16
C LYS A 363 -15.81 -2.97 10.91
N GLY A 364 -15.34 -4.04 10.28
CA GLY A 364 -14.55 -5.08 10.95
C GLY A 364 -13.05 -4.79 10.99
N LEU A 365 -12.46 -4.40 9.86
CA LEU A 365 -11.01 -4.36 9.73
C LEU A 365 -10.32 -3.32 10.61
N LEU A 366 -10.91 -2.17 10.85
CA LEU A 366 -10.33 -1.18 11.77
C LEU A 366 -10.26 -1.70 13.21
N GLY A 367 -11.29 -2.43 13.66
CA GLY A 367 -11.29 -3.10 14.96
C GLY A 367 -10.21 -4.18 15.08
N ALA A 368 -10.07 -5.01 14.04
CA ALA A 368 -9.02 -6.02 13.96
C ALA A 368 -7.62 -5.39 13.93
N TYR A 369 -7.43 -4.30 13.18
CA TYR A 369 -6.17 -3.55 13.15
C TYR A 369 -5.79 -3.02 14.53
N ARG A 370 -6.74 -2.40 15.26
CA ARG A 370 -6.52 -1.91 16.63
C ARG A 370 -6.19 -3.04 17.61
N ALA A 371 -6.76 -4.23 17.41
CA ALA A 371 -6.43 -5.41 18.20
C ALA A 371 -5.02 -5.91 17.90
N MET A 372 -4.64 -5.94 16.61
CA MET A 372 -3.30 -6.31 16.15
C MET A 372 -2.23 -5.39 16.76
N LEU A 373 -2.44 -4.07 16.73
CA LEU A 373 -1.51 -3.09 17.34
C LEU A 373 -1.32 -3.29 18.85
N ARG A 374 -2.25 -3.94 19.53
CA ARG A 374 -2.17 -4.30 20.95
C ARG A 374 -1.67 -5.73 21.19
N GLY A 375 -1.21 -6.42 20.14
CA GLY A 375 -0.79 -7.83 20.23
C GLY A 375 -1.92 -8.80 20.58
N ARG A 376 -3.16 -8.51 20.14
CA ARG A 376 -4.37 -9.30 20.47
C ARG A 376 -5.05 -9.91 19.24
N ALA A 377 -4.37 -9.99 18.11
CA ALA A 377 -4.96 -10.50 16.85
C ALA A 377 -4.21 -11.71 16.31
#